data_9ba180fa6e47c86efbf7d54dc43efd64
#
_entry.id   9ba180fa6e47c86efbf7d54dc43efd64
#
_cell.length_a   1.000
_cell.length_b   1.000
_cell.length_c   1.000
_cell.angle_alpha   90.00
_cell.angle_beta   90.00
_cell.angle_gamma   90.00
#
_symmetry.space_group_name_H-M   'P 1'
#
loop_
_entity.id
_entity.type
_entity.pdbx_description
1 polymer ?
#
loop_
_entity_poly.entity_id
_entity_poly.type
_entity_poly.pdbx_seq_one_letter_code
_entity_poly.pdbx_strand_id
1 'polypeptide(L)'
;LATELKLPLYTIVLDNLITRFMGETAAKLRLIFDHIKQTRAVYLFDEFDSIGAQRGAPNDVGEIRRVLNSFLLFVEQDNSESLIVAATNHPELLDQALYRRFDDIIKFEKPHEELISLLIRNRLAIFDINHLDWNQISEMAVGLSPAEITRSCEDAAKEAVLHFEEKITTNILLKALSRRHSSS
;
A
#
# COMPACT_ATOMS: atom_id res chain seq x y z
N LEU A 1 8.43 8.66 -0.55
CA LEU A 1 9.66 8.08 -1.08
C LEU A 1 10.08 8.78 -2.38
N ALA A 2 9.32 8.71 -3.48
CA ALA A 2 9.70 9.35 -4.75
C ALA A 2 9.95 10.86 -4.61
N THR A 3 9.06 11.57 -3.90
CA THR A 3 9.22 13.01 -3.58
C THR A 3 10.50 13.30 -2.81
N GLU A 4 10.83 12.49 -1.81
CA GLU A 4 12.05 12.65 -0.99
C GLU A 4 13.31 12.39 -1.79
N LEU A 5 13.26 11.40 -2.71
CA LEU A 5 14.34 11.11 -3.64
C LEU A 5 14.42 12.09 -4.80
N LYS A 6 13.42 12.96 -4.97
CA LYS A 6 13.27 13.89 -6.13
C LYS A 6 13.29 13.14 -7.47
N LEU A 7 12.69 11.96 -7.50
CA LEU A 7 12.56 11.13 -8.69
C LEU A 7 11.10 11.07 -9.14
N PRO A 8 10.84 10.90 -10.44
CA PRO A 8 9.51 10.61 -10.94
C PRO A 8 9.01 9.27 -10.39
N LEU A 9 7.69 9.12 -10.23
CA LEU A 9 7.03 7.89 -9.85
C LEU A 9 6.24 7.34 -11.03
N TYR A 10 6.53 6.10 -11.40
CA TYR A 10 5.74 5.33 -12.36
C TYR A 10 5.04 4.19 -11.61
N THR A 11 3.72 4.16 -11.68
CA THR A 11 2.92 3.09 -11.08
C THR A 11 2.46 2.12 -12.16
N ILE A 12 2.79 0.86 -11.98
CA ILE A 12 2.43 -0.26 -12.84
C ILE A 12 1.43 -1.12 -12.07
N VAL A 13 0.17 -1.12 -12.49
CA VAL A 13 -0.86 -2.01 -11.94
C VAL A 13 -0.79 -3.33 -12.70
N LEU A 14 -0.37 -4.38 -12.03
CA LEU A 14 -0.07 -5.67 -12.66
C LEU A 14 -1.30 -6.35 -13.24
N ASP A 15 -2.47 -6.17 -12.64
CA ASP A 15 -3.74 -6.68 -13.16
C ASP A 15 -4.01 -6.19 -14.61
N ASN A 16 -3.63 -4.97 -14.93
CA ASN A 16 -3.76 -4.40 -16.28
C ASN A 16 -2.74 -4.95 -17.30
N LEU A 17 -1.69 -5.60 -16.81
CA LEU A 17 -0.66 -6.21 -17.67
C LEU A 17 -1.03 -7.65 -18.04
N ILE A 18 -1.72 -8.35 -17.16
CA ILE A 18 -2.09 -9.75 -17.35
C ILE A 18 -3.16 -9.83 -18.44
N THR A 19 -2.83 -10.47 -19.54
CA THR A 19 -3.76 -10.75 -20.65
C THR A 19 -3.93 -12.26 -20.79
N ARG A 20 -5.02 -12.66 -21.47
CA ARG A 20 -5.26 -14.09 -21.81
C ARG A 20 -4.15 -14.69 -22.69
N PHE A 21 -3.35 -13.84 -23.31
CA PHE A 21 -2.24 -14.25 -24.18
C PHE A 21 -0.90 -13.93 -23.50
N MET A 22 -0.28 -14.90 -22.93
CA MET A 22 0.90 -14.76 -22.08
C MET A 22 2.17 -14.25 -22.75
N GLY A 23 2.35 -14.55 -24.03
CA GLY A 23 3.42 -13.94 -24.80
C GLY A 23 3.35 -12.41 -24.78
N GLU A 24 2.15 -11.85 -24.69
CA GLU A 24 1.93 -10.40 -24.58
C GLU A 24 2.31 -9.86 -23.20
N THR A 25 1.98 -10.57 -22.12
CA THR A 25 2.34 -10.14 -20.75
C THR A 25 3.86 -10.08 -20.56
N ALA A 26 4.58 -11.10 -20.99
CA ALA A 26 6.05 -11.12 -20.93
C ALA A 26 6.68 -10.02 -21.81
N ALA A 27 6.11 -9.77 -22.98
CA ALA A 27 6.57 -8.69 -23.87
C ALA A 27 6.32 -7.30 -23.24
N LYS A 28 5.17 -7.08 -22.63
CA LYS A 28 4.86 -5.83 -21.91
C LYS A 28 5.82 -5.62 -20.73
N LEU A 29 6.07 -6.65 -19.92
CA LEU A 29 7.07 -6.58 -18.85
C LEU A 29 8.45 -6.21 -19.39
N ARG A 30 8.88 -6.80 -20.49
CA ARG A 30 10.15 -6.46 -21.12
C ARG A 30 10.23 -4.97 -21.47
N LEU A 31 9.18 -4.42 -22.09
CA LEU A 31 9.14 -2.99 -22.44
C LEU A 31 9.25 -2.10 -21.19
N ILE A 32 8.62 -2.49 -20.09
CA ILE A 32 8.72 -1.77 -18.80
C ILE A 32 10.17 -1.80 -18.31
N PHE A 33 10.82 -2.96 -18.28
CA PHE A 33 12.20 -3.07 -17.83
C PHE A 33 13.20 -2.38 -18.79
N ASP A 34 12.94 -2.36 -20.08
CA ASP A 34 13.71 -1.56 -21.03
C ASP A 34 13.58 -0.06 -20.73
N HIS A 35 12.40 0.39 -20.32
CA HIS A 35 12.19 1.78 -19.87
C HIS A 35 12.90 2.07 -18.53
N ILE A 36 12.85 1.14 -17.57
CA ILE A 36 13.54 1.25 -16.27
C ILE A 36 15.04 1.51 -16.48
N LYS A 37 15.67 0.81 -17.43
CA LYS A 37 17.09 0.99 -17.76
C LYS A 37 17.42 2.35 -18.36
N GLN A 38 16.47 2.98 -19.03
CA GLN A 38 16.69 4.25 -19.73
C GLN A 38 16.30 5.47 -18.89
N THR A 39 15.42 5.30 -17.90
CA THR A 39 14.84 6.41 -17.15
C THR A 39 14.94 6.15 -15.65
N ARG A 40 15.81 6.89 -14.98
CA ARG A 40 15.96 6.79 -13.53
C ARG A 40 14.72 7.31 -12.84
N ALA A 41 14.04 6.45 -12.09
CA ALA A 41 12.77 6.74 -11.42
C ALA A 41 12.49 5.77 -10.25
N VAL A 42 11.39 5.99 -9.56
CA VAL A 42 10.76 5.01 -8.68
C VAL A 42 9.68 4.30 -9.49
N TYR A 43 9.78 2.98 -9.61
CA TYR A 43 8.81 2.12 -10.29
C TYR A 43 8.06 1.28 -9.26
N LEU A 44 6.77 1.56 -9.08
CA LEU A 44 5.91 0.84 -8.17
C LEU A 44 5.08 -0.18 -8.95
N PHE A 45 5.35 -1.45 -8.71
CA PHE A 45 4.52 -2.57 -9.15
C PHE A 45 3.47 -2.83 -8.06
N ASP A 46 2.26 -2.32 -8.26
CA ASP A 46 1.16 -2.44 -7.33
C ASP A 46 0.30 -3.67 -7.60
N GLU A 47 -0.41 -4.15 -6.58
CA GLU A 47 -1.25 -5.34 -6.64
C GLU A 47 -0.46 -6.58 -7.13
N PHE A 48 0.75 -6.75 -6.59
CA PHE A 48 1.66 -7.82 -7.03
C PHE A 48 1.07 -9.23 -6.82
N ASP A 49 0.15 -9.37 -5.90
CA ASP A 49 -0.63 -10.59 -5.66
C ASP A 49 -1.57 -10.97 -6.80
N SER A 50 -1.91 -10.06 -7.70
CA SER A 50 -2.72 -10.37 -8.90
C SER A 50 -2.05 -11.44 -9.77
N ILE A 51 -0.71 -11.50 -9.75
CA ILE A 51 0.06 -12.56 -10.40
C ILE A 51 -0.18 -13.93 -9.71
N GLY A 52 -0.52 -13.96 -8.42
CA GLY A 52 -0.76 -15.19 -7.65
C GLY A 52 -2.24 -15.59 -7.52
N ALA A 53 -3.15 -14.67 -7.71
CA ALA A 53 -4.57 -14.83 -7.35
C ALA A 53 -5.44 -15.53 -8.41
N GLN A 54 -5.05 -15.55 -9.67
CA GLN A 54 -5.84 -16.19 -10.73
C GLN A 54 -5.71 -17.73 -10.69
N ARG A 55 -6.34 -18.36 -9.70
CA ARG A 55 -6.34 -19.82 -9.49
C ARG A 55 -7.58 -20.51 -10.06
N GLY A 56 -8.12 -20.03 -11.18
CA GLY A 56 -9.41 -20.53 -11.71
C GLY A 56 -9.35 -21.78 -12.58
N ALA A 57 -8.25 -22.07 -13.26
CA ALA A 57 -8.12 -23.24 -14.13
C ALA A 57 -6.73 -23.89 -14.02
N PRO A 58 -6.60 -25.22 -14.23
CA PRO A 58 -5.32 -25.94 -14.14
C PRO A 58 -4.24 -25.43 -15.10
N ASN A 59 -4.63 -24.82 -16.21
CA ASN A 59 -3.70 -24.25 -17.19
C ASN A 59 -3.14 -22.87 -16.76
N ASP A 60 -3.85 -22.12 -15.93
CA ASP A 60 -3.46 -20.75 -15.53
C ASP A 60 -2.26 -20.75 -14.58
N VAL A 61 -2.11 -21.78 -13.73
CA VAL A 61 -1.03 -21.86 -12.74
C VAL A 61 0.36 -21.90 -13.40
N GLY A 62 0.50 -22.61 -14.53
CA GLY A 62 1.76 -22.70 -15.25
C GLY A 62 2.14 -21.39 -15.93
N GLU A 63 1.15 -20.67 -16.34
CA GLU A 63 1.28 -19.40 -17.04
C GLU A 63 1.66 -18.26 -16.10
N ILE A 64 0.98 -18.17 -14.97
CA ILE A 64 1.29 -17.21 -13.90
C ILE A 64 2.74 -17.38 -13.41
N ARG A 65 3.18 -18.63 -13.21
CA ARG A 65 4.59 -18.90 -12.86
C ARG A 65 5.57 -18.43 -13.91
N ARG A 66 5.23 -18.48 -15.20
CA ARG A 66 6.11 -17.98 -16.28
C ARG A 66 6.21 -16.45 -16.23
N VAL A 67 5.11 -15.74 -16.01
CA VAL A 67 5.11 -14.28 -15.86
C VAL A 67 5.97 -13.88 -14.65
N LEU A 68 5.75 -14.55 -13.51
CA LEU A 68 6.53 -14.33 -12.31
C LEU A 68 8.02 -14.59 -12.54
N ASN A 69 8.36 -15.73 -13.16
CA ASN A 69 9.75 -16.05 -13.48
C ASN A 69 10.38 -15.03 -14.43
N SER A 70 9.61 -14.52 -15.41
CA SER A 70 10.10 -13.46 -16.31
C SER A 70 10.35 -12.16 -15.54
N PHE A 71 9.46 -11.78 -14.65
CA PHE A 71 9.65 -10.62 -13.78
C PHE A 71 10.90 -10.76 -12.92
N LEU A 72 11.05 -11.91 -12.25
CA LEU A 72 12.22 -12.21 -11.43
C LEU A 72 13.53 -12.15 -12.19
N LEU A 73 13.52 -12.69 -13.41
CA LEU A 73 14.70 -12.64 -14.29
C LEU A 73 15.04 -11.19 -14.68
N PHE A 74 14.03 -10.35 -14.95
CA PHE A 74 14.26 -8.94 -15.28
C PHE A 74 14.78 -8.15 -14.09
N VAL A 75 14.25 -8.39 -12.87
CA VAL A 75 14.78 -7.78 -11.64
C VAL A 75 16.24 -8.19 -11.41
N GLU A 76 16.58 -9.48 -11.54
CA GLU A 76 17.97 -9.96 -11.41
C GLU A 76 18.94 -9.37 -12.45
N GLN A 77 18.44 -9.07 -13.64
CA GLN A 77 19.25 -8.51 -14.74
C GLN A 77 19.27 -6.99 -14.75
N ASP A 78 18.47 -6.37 -13.87
CA ASP A 78 18.45 -4.92 -13.78
C ASP A 78 19.71 -4.42 -13.07
N ASN A 79 20.37 -3.46 -13.71
CA ASN A 79 21.53 -2.76 -13.20
C ASN A 79 21.35 -1.23 -13.30
N SER A 80 20.10 -0.79 -13.38
CA SER A 80 19.76 0.62 -13.44
C SER A 80 19.95 1.29 -12.07
N GLU A 81 19.95 2.62 -12.06
CA GLU A 81 19.91 3.42 -10.82
C GLU A 81 18.46 3.72 -10.36
N SER A 82 17.50 2.99 -10.89
CA SER A 82 16.09 3.13 -10.55
C SER A 82 15.76 2.34 -9.29
N LEU A 83 14.71 2.75 -8.58
CA LEU A 83 14.19 2.01 -7.45
C LEU A 83 12.96 1.22 -7.88
N ILE A 84 13.02 -0.09 -7.76
CA ILE A 84 11.91 -1.01 -8.06
C ILE A 84 11.24 -1.38 -6.74
N VAL A 85 9.95 -1.08 -6.62
CA VAL A 85 9.11 -1.39 -5.45
C VAL A 85 7.97 -2.27 -5.89
N ALA A 86 7.76 -3.40 -5.20
CA ALA A 86 6.58 -4.24 -5.37
C ALA A 86 5.71 -4.17 -4.13
N ALA A 87 4.41 -3.94 -4.29
CA ALA A 87 3.45 -3.89 -3.19
C ALA A 87 2.43 -5.03 -3.30
N THR A 88 2.14 -5.68 -2.18
CA THR A 88 1.16 -6.76 -2.09
C THR A 88 0.40 -6.72 -0.77
N ASN A 89 -0.88 -7.07 -0.81
CA ASN A 89 -1.71 -7.32 0.35
C ASN A 89 -1.72 -8.80 0.76
N HIS A 90 -1.20 -9.69 -0.10
CA HIS A 90 -1.23 -11.14 0.05
C HIS A 90 0.18 -11.76 -0.04
N PRO A 91 1.06 -11.45 0.92
CA PRO A 91 2.44 -11.96 0.90
C PRO A 91 2.51 -13.50 0.90
N GLU A 92 1.51 -14.17 1.47
CA GLU A 92 1.40 -15.63 1.52
C GLU A 92 1.17 -16.29 0.15
N LEU A 93 0.72 -15.53 -0.85
CA LEU A 93 0.54 -16.02 -2.22
C LEU A 93 1.84 -15.98 -3.04
N LEU A 94 2.85 -15.29 -2.53
CA LEU A 94 4.12 -15.10 -3.22
C LEU A 94 5.12 -16.20 -2.84
N ASP A 95 5.87 -16.68 -3.83
CA ASP A 95 6.90 -17.70 -3.62
C ASP A 95 8.10 -17.11 -2.84
N GLN A 96 8.71 -17.92 -1.96
CA GLN A 96 9.94 -17.54 -1.25
C GLN A 96 11.08 -17.17 -2.20
N ALA A 97 11.10 -17.71 -3.41
CA ALA A 97 12.08 -17.34 -4.43
C ALA A 97 12.02 -15.86 -4.82
N LEU A 98 10.84 -15.24 -4.73
CA LEU A 98 10.63 -13.83 -4.98
C LEU A 98 11.28 -12.97 -3.91
N TYR A 99 11.07 -13.31 -2.65
CA TYR A 99 11.64 -12.56 -1.52
C TYR A 99 13.17 -12.50 -1.53
N ARG A 100 13.84 -13.51 -2.07
CA ARG A 100 15.31 -13.59 -2.13
C ARG A 100 15.92 -12.67 -3.20
N ARG A 101 15.09 -12.08 -4.06
CA ARG A 101 15.53 -11.24 -5.17
C ARG A 101 15.33 -9.75 -4.94
N PHE A 102 14.64 -9.41 -3.88
CA PHE A 102 14.56 -8.03 -3.40
C PHE A 102 15.64 -7.79 -2.35
N ASP A 103 16.24 -6.60 -2.39
CA ASP A 103 17.28 -6.19 -1.44
C ASP A 103 16.71 -6.02 -0.03
N ASP A 104 15.44 -5.62 0.08
CA ASP A 104 14.76 -5.42 1.35
C ASP A 104 13.26 -5.76 1.28
N ILE A 105 12.71 -6.17 2.41
CA ILE A 105 11.30 -6.51 2.58
C ILE A 105 10.73 -5.70 3.73
N ILE A 106 9.85 -4.76 3.38
CA ILE A 106 9.21 -3.87 4.34
C ILE A 106 7.81 -4.37 4.64
N LYS A 107 7.57 -4.78 5.89
CA LYS A 107 6.26 -5.17 6.36
C LYS A 107 5.57 -4.02 7.07
N PHE A 108 4.43 -3.61 6.58
CA PHE A 108 3.58 -2.63 7.24
C PHE A 108 2.70 -3.34 8.27
N GLU A 109 3.03 -3.17 9.53
CA GLU A 109 2.24 -3.71 10.65
C GLU A 109 1.16 -2.73 11.10
N LYS A 110 0.18 -3.23 11.86
CA LYS A 110 -0.79 -2.35 12.52
C LYS A 110 -0.06 -1.44 13.52
N PRO A 111 -0.46 -0.18 13.64
CA PRO A 111 0.27 0.78 14.44
C PRO A 111 0.11 0.50 15.93
N HIS A 112 1.17 0.67 16.70
CA HIS A 112 1.16 0.69 18.16
C HIS A 112 0.68 2.06 18.69
N GLU A 113 0.39 2.16 19.97
CA GLU A 113 -0.27 3.32 20.58
C GLU A 113 0.42 4.66 20.31
N GLU A 114 1.75 4.70 20.38
CA GLU A 114 2.51 5.92 20.09
C GLU A 114 2.32 6.39 18.64
N LEU A 115 2.34 5.43 17.70
CA LEU A 115 2.15 5.73 16.29
C LEU A 115 0.69 6.11 15.99
N ILE A 116 -0.29 5.50 16.67
CA ILE A 116 -1.70 5.90 16.59
C ILE A 116 -1.86 7.37 16.97
N SER A 117 -1.31 7.76 18.13
CA SER A 117 -1.36 9.15 18.61
C SER A 117 -0.70 10.12 17.64
N LEU A 118 0.44 9.74 17.07
CA LEU A 118 1.17 10.56 16.08
C LEU A 118 0.36 10.73 14.78
N LEU A 119 -0.24 9.65 14.26
CA LEU A 119 -1.07 9.68 13.06
C LEU A 119 -2.27 10.62 13.23
N ILE A 120 -2.98 10.49 14.36
CA ILE A 120 -4.15 11.32 14.66
C ILE A 120 -3.73 12.79 14.82
N ARG A 121 -2.66 13.09 15.57
CA ARG A 121 -2.16 14.45 15.75
C ARG A 121 -1.77 15.10 14.43
N ASN A 122 -1.05 14.39 13.59
CA ASN A 122 -0.64 14.90 12.28
C ASN A 122 -1.86 15.16 11.36
N ARG A 123 -2.86 14.26 11.39
CA ARG A 123 -4.03 14.40 10.51
C ARG A 123 -4.99 15.49 10.96
N LEU A 124 -5.09 15.72 12.26
CA LEU A 124 -5.97 16.73 12.86
C LEU A 124 -5.22 18.01 13.28
N ALA A 125 -4.03 18.26 12.76
CA ALA A 125 -3.15 19.36 13.18
C ALA A 125 -3.79 20.77 13.06
N ILE A 126 -4.81 20.95 12.23
CA ILE A 126 -5.52 22.22 12.05
C ILE A 126 -6.62 22.45 13.11
N PHE A 127 -6.96 21.44 13.91
CA PHE A 127 -7.99 21.52 14.97
C PHE A 127 -7.34 21.56 16.35
N ASP A 128 -8.03 22.17 17.32
CA ASP A 128 -7.65 22.04 18.72
C ASP A 128 -8.01 20.64 19.23
N ILE A 129 -6.98 19.84 19.51
CA ILE A 129 -7.06 18.46 19.97
C ILE A 129 -6.40 18.24 21.34
N ASN A 130 -6.03 19.33 22.05
CA ASN A 130 -5.32 19.23 23.33
C ASN A 130 -6.16 18.64 24.45
N HIS A 131 -7.48 18.75 24.37
CA HIS A 131 -8.46 18.30 25.35
C HIS A 131 -8.97 16.88 25.15
N LEU A 132 -8.45 16.16 24.12
CA LEU A 132 -8.87 14.79 23.82
C LEU A 132 -8.39 13.79 24.87
N ASP A 133 -9.25 12.82 25.20
CA ASP A 133 -8.87 11.66 26.01
C ASP A 133 -8.10 10.64 25.17
N TRP A 134 -6.77 10.78 25.19
CA TRP A 134 -5.87 9.96 24.39
C TRP A 134 -5.88 8.48 24.78
N ASN A 135 -6.19 8.15 26.05
CA ASN A 135 -6.26 6.76 26.49
C ASN A 135 -7.43 6.05 25.83
N GLN A 136 -8.63 6.64 25.90
CA GLN A 136 -9.81 6.08 25.24
C GLN A 136 -9.65 6.00 23.71
N ILE A 137 -9.06 7.02 23.12
CA ILE A 137 -8.83 7.06 21.67
C ILE A 137 -7.84 5.97 21.23
N SER A 138 -6.73 5.82 21.94
CA SER A 138 -5.74 4.79 21.63
C SER A 138 -6.34 3.40 21.78
N GLU A 139 -7.06 3.13 22.84
CA GLU A 139 -7.75 1.86 23.08
C GLU A 139 -8.73 1.53 21.94
N MET A 140 -9.55 2.51 21.53
CA MET A 140 -10.50 2.36 20.43
C MET A 140 -9.82 2.16 19.08
N ALA A 141 -8.62 2.71 18.86
CA ALA A 141 -7.89 2.61 17.60
C ALA A 141 -7.02 1.35 17.49
N VAL A 142 -6.82 0.60 18.59
CA VAL A 142 -6.07 -0.67 18.56
C VAL A 142 -6.69 -1.62 17.56
N GLY A 143 -5.85 -2.22 16.70
CA GLY A 143 -6.29 -3.17 15.68
C GLY A 143 -6.72 -2.55 14.35
N LEU A 144 -6.90 -1.24 14.27
CA LEU A 144 -7.15 -0.53 13.01
C LEU A 144 -5.85 -0.33 12.23
N SER A 145 -5.97 -0.31 10.91
CA SER A 145 -4.86 0.06 10.01
C SER A 145 -4.62 1.58 10.01
N PRO A 146 -3.44 2.07 9.60
CA PRO A 146 -3.18 3.50 9.42
C PRO A 146 -4.19 4.20 8.49
N ALA A 147 -4.66 3.50 7.47
CA ALA A 147 -5.66 4.01 6.53
C ALA A 147 -7.02 4.21 7.21
N GLU A 148 -7.46 3.25 8.03
CA GLU A 148 -8.72 3.34 8.79
C GLU A 148 -8.68 4.46 9.81
N ILE A 149 -7.57 4.61 10.55
CA ILE A 149 -7.35 5.71 11.48
C ILE A 149 -7.41 7.05 10.75
N THR A 150 -6.73 7.17 9.61
CA THR A 150 -6.73 8.39 8.80
C THR A 150 -8.13 8.76 8.34
N ARG A 151 -8.88 7.79 7.81
CA ARG A 151 -10.29 7.99 7.39
C ARG A 151 -11.19 8.37 8.56
N SER A 152 -10.97 7.80 9.74
CA SER A 152 -11.72 8.19 10.95
C SER A 152 -11.45 9.64 11.34
N CYS A 153 -10.20 10.09 11.24
CA CYS A 153 -9.85 11.50 11.45
C CYS A 153 -10.54 12.42 10.43
N GLU A 154 -10.58 12.03 9.16
CA GLU A 154 -11.28 12.78 8.10
C GLU A 154 -12.78 12.87 8.36
N ASP A 155 -13.41 11.78 8.78
CA ASP A 155 -14.83 11.77 9.11
C ASP A 155 -15.13 12.63 10.33
N ALA A 156 -14.28 12.58 11.37
CA ALA A 156 -14.39 13.43 12.54
C ALA A 156 -14.22 14.92 12.19
N ALA A 157 -13.25 15.25 11.33
CA ALA A 157 -13.02 16.60 10.84
C ALA A 157 -14.21 17.12 10.03
N LYS A 158 -14.79 16.29 9.14
CA LYS A 158 -16.01 16.64 8.39
C LYS A 158 -17.20 16.91 9.32
N GLU A 159 -17.39 16.06 10.34
CA GLU A 159 -18.48 16.22 11.32
C GLU A 159 -18.32 17.55 12.09
N ALA A 160 -17.11 17.89 12.55
CA ALA A 160 -16.82 19.15 13.21
C ALA A 160 -17.11 20.38 12.31
N VAL A 161 -16.63 20.36 11.07
CA VAL A 161 -16.85 21.47 10.11
C VAL A 161 -18.33 21.64 9.79
N LEU A 162 -19.10 20.58 9.64
CA LEU A 162 -20.54 20.64 9.35
C LEU A 162 -21.33 21.24 10.52
N HIS A 163 -20.85 21.10 11.74
CA HIS A 163 -21.48 21.67 12.94
C HIS A 163 -20.88 23.05 13.33
N PHE A 164 -20.03 23.63 12.47
CA PHE A 164 -19.31 24.89 12.73
C PHE A 164 -18.49 24.85 14.03
N GLU A 165 -17.95 23.70 14.39
CA GLU A 165 -17.11 23.52 15.58
C GLU A 165 -15.64 23.70 15.19
N GLU A 166 -14.92 24.52 15.95
CA GLU A 166 -13.45 24.66 15.81
C GLU A 166 -12.67 23.51 16.48
N LYS A 167 -13.36 22.69 17.24
CA LYS A 167 -12.78 21.63 18.09
C LYS A 167 -13.35 20.27 17.74
N ILE A 168 -12.47 19.28 17.72
CA ILE A 168 -12.88 17.88 17.63
C ILE A 168 -13.00 17.32 19.05
N THR A 169 -14.18 16.87 19.45
CA THR A 169 -14.40 16.25 20.76
C THR A 169 -13.98 14.76 20.76
N THR A 170 -13.63 14.24 21.94
CA THR A 170 -13.32 12.81 22.10
C THR A 170 -14.46 11.94 21.54
N ASN A 171 -15.71 12.28 21.81
CA ASN A 171 -16.89 11.53 21.35
C ASN A 171 -16.99 11.46 19.82
N ILE A 172 -16.77 12.55 19.11
CA ILE A 172 -16.79 12.59 17.64
C ILE A 172 -15.76 11.63 17.09
N LEU A 173 -14.53 11.67 17.62
CA LEU A 173 -13.44 10.81 17.14
C LEU A 173 -13.67 9.34 17.50
N LEU A 174 -14.11 9.03 18.72
CA LEU A 174 -14.45 7.66 19.13
C LEU A 174 -15.55 7.05 18.25
N LYS A 175 -16.59 7.82 17.93
CA LYS A 175 -17.67 7.41 17.02
C LYS A 175 -17.16 7.12 15.63
N ALA A 176 -16.24 7.93 15.11
CA ALA A 176 -15.63 7.71 13.82
C ALA A 176 -14.74 6.45 13.78
N LEU A 177 -13.96 6.20 14.84
CA LEU A 177 -13.13 5.00 15.01
C LEU A 177 -13.97 3.73 15.14
N SER A 178 -15.03 3.75 15.97
CA SER A 178 -15.89 2.58 16.21
C SER A 178 -16.58 2.08 14.94
N ARG A 179 -16.94 2.98 14.02
CA ARG A 179 -17.54 2.61 12.73
C ARG A 179 -16.62 1.72 11.89
N ARG A 180 -15.29 1.83 12.04
CA ARG A 180 -14.32 1.02 11.29
C ARG A 180 -14.24 -0.40 11.82
N HIS A 181 -14.34 -0.61 13.13
CA HIS A 181 -14.41 -1.96 13.70
C HIS A 181 -15.64 -2.75 13.25
N SER A 182 -16.73 -2.06 12.92
CA SER A 182 -17.97 -2.71 12.46
C SER A 182 -17.95 -3.08 10.97
N SER A 183 -16.93 -2.63 10.24
CA SER A 183 -16.81 -2.81 8.78
C SER A 183 -15.70 -3.78 8.38
N SER A 184 -15.00 -4.37 9.36
CA SER A 184 -13.90 -5.36 9.20
C SER A 184 -14.40 -6.79 9.50
#